data_28bd387e145432e4a28dba3a1ba43312
#
_entry.id   28bd387e145432e4a28dba3a1ba43312
#
_cell.length_a   1.000
_cell.length_b   1.000
_cell.length_c   1.000
_cell.angle_alpha   90.00
_cell.angle_beta   90.00
_cell.angle_gamma   90.00
#
_symmetry.space_group_name_H-M   'P 1'
#
loop_
_entity.id
_entity.type
_entity.pdbx_description
1 polymer ?
#
loop_
_entity_poly.entity_id
_entity_poly.type
_entity_poly.pdbx_seq_one_letter_code
_entity_poly.pdbx_strand_id
1 'polypeptide(L)'
;MTAIARNIGAGLAGLLLVGAADAQTATEVWRTTGFSSPESVEWDAAAGLFYVSNMGADPMAKDGDGYIATMGADGAIRTDKWVTGLDAPKGMAIQGGKLFTADIDQLVEIDIASGQISNQYPAAGSVLLNDVIAAPDGRVFVSDTFGNSVWVLEAGVMAIFAQDPMLMGANGLSLAGNSLIVANLGDASQGFDKIKPGYVVALDLTSRAITAYGSADPSGVLDGVEPDGVGGVLITDNMGGRLLQQAPGGAAVEVGKLEPGAADLEFVADQGLIVVPLTPSNTVVGLSWGR
;
A
#
# COMPACT_ATOMS: atom_id res chain seq x y z
N MET A 1 -15.49 38.23 71.99
CA MET A 1 -16.18 38.19 70.64
C MET A 1 -15.06 38.16 69.62
N THR A 2 -14.79 36.95 69.08
CA THR A 2 -13.66 36.69 68.23
C THR A 2 -14.18 36.52 66.80
N ALA A 3 -13.77 37.38 65.86
CA ALA A 3 -14.14 37.32 64.45
C ALA A 3 -13.26 36.32 63.68
N ILE A 4 -13.89 35.36 63.03
CA ILE A 4 -13.21 34.39 62.19
C ILE A 4 -13.20 34.94 60.74
N ALA A 5 -11.99 35.23 60.21
CA ALA A 5 -11.82 35.56 58.78
C ALA A 5 -11.84 34.28 57.93
N ARG A 6 -12.70 34.23 56.93
CA ARG A 6 -12.72 33.20 55.90
C ARG A 6 -11.87 33.62 54.72
N ASN A 7 -10.74 32.87 54.47
CA ASN A 7 -9.99 32.99 53.26
C ASN A 7 -10.68 32.23 52.11
N ILE A 8 -11.06 32.95 51.05
CA ILE A 8 -11.52 32.41 49.80
C ILE A 8 -10.32 32.26 48.88
N GLY A 9 -9.87 31.03 48.71
CA GLY A 9 -8.84 30.72 47.73
C GLY A 9 -9.44 30.69 46.31
N ALA A 10 -9.02 31.61 45.46
CA ALA A 10 -9.34 31.57 44.02
C ALA A 10 -8.44 30.56 43.33
N GLY A 11 -9.01 29.43 42.94
CA GLY A 11 -8.33 28.44 42.06
C GLY A 11 -8.27 28.97 40.63
N LEU A 12 -7.08 29.28 40.14
CA LEU A 12 -6.85 29.48 38.70
C LEU A 12 -6.95 28.13 37.99
N ALA A 13 -8.04 27.89 37.24
CA ALA A 13 -8.13 26.81 36.27
C ALA A 13 -7.31 27.22 35.06
N GLY A 14 -6.10 26.66 34.92
CA GLY A 14 -5.32 26.80 33.72
C GLY A 14 -5.97 26.03 32.57
N LEU A 15 -6.51 26.73 31.60
CA LEU A 15 -6.97 26.16 30.33
C LEU A 15 -5.72 25.77 29.54
N LEU A 16 -5.39 24.49 29.53
CA LEU A 16 -4.44 23.94 28.56
C LEU A 16 -5.08 24.06 27.18
N LEU A 17 -4.70 25.07 26.42
CA LEU A 17 -4.93 25.10 24.96
C LEU A 17 -4.05 23.99 24.37
N VAL A 18 -4.64 22.83 24.14
CA VAL A 18 -4.09 21.84 23.22
C VAL A 18 -4.20 22.49 21.84
N GLY A 19 -3.09 23.05 21.34
CA GLY A 19 -3.02 23.51 19.97
C GLY A 19 -3.41 22.36 19.06
N ALA A 20 -4.41 22.57 18.19
CA ALA A 20 -4.65 21.67 17.10
C ALA A 20 -3.34 21.63 16.29
N ALA A 21 -2.67 20.49 16.28
CA ALA A 21 -1.61 20.26 15.31
C ALA A 21 -2.26 20.47 13.94
N ASP A 22 -1.68 21.34 13.12
CA ASP A 22 -2.12 21.50 11.74
C ASP A 22 -2.14 20.11 11.12
N ALA A 23 -3.29 19.70 10.57
CA ALA A 23 -3.41 18.39 9.93
C ALA A 23 -2.41 18.35 8.78
N GLN A 24 -1.47 17.41 8.87
CA GLN A 24 -0.45 17.21 7.85
C GLN A 24 -1.15 16.92 6.51
N THR A 25 -0.76 17.64 5.46
CA THR A 25 -1.37 17.52 4.13
C THR A 25 -0.29 17.18 3.12
N ALA A 26 -0.51 16.13 2.34
CA ALA A 26 0.36 15.75 1.23
C ALA A 26 0.22 16.76 0.08
N THR A 27 1.35 17.16 -0.52
CA THR A 27 1.39 18.14 -1.62
C THR A 27 2.22 17.61 -2.77
N GLU A 28 1.67 17.61 -4.00
CA GLU A 28 2.38 17.17 -5.20
C GLU A 28 3.62 18.03 -5.46
N VAL A 29 4.77 17.38 -5.65
CA VAL A 29 6.06 18.02 -5.91
C VAL A 29 6.60 17.71 -7.31
N TRP A 30 6.19 16.60 -7.89
CA TRP A 30 6.48 16.26 -9.30
C TRP A 30 5.45 15.26 -9.85
N ARG A 31 5.38 15.21 -11.18
CA ARG A 31 4.49 14.34 -11.95
C ARG A 31 5.22 13.83 -13.18
N THR A 32 5.18 12.53 -13.41
CA THR A 32 5.85 11.88 -14.54
C THR A 32 4.86 11.04 -15.33
N THR A 33 4.82 11.26 -16.63
CA THR A 33 4.00 10.50 -17.60
C THR A 33 4.87 9.57 -18.43
N GLY A 34 4.27 8.68 -19.21
CA GLY A 34 4.98 7.80 -20.14
C GLY A 34 5.03 6.35 -19.69
N PHE A 35 4.27 5.99 -18.65
CA PHE A 35 4.02 4.62 -18.20
C PHE A 35 2.88 3.97 -18.99
N SER A 36 2.61 2.68 -18.75
CA SER A 36 1.51 1.94 -19.35
C SER A 36 0.72 1.24 -18.24
N SER A 37 -0.36 1.85 -17.78
CA SER A 37 -1.13 1.42 -16.62
C SER A 37 -0.24 1.10 -15.41
N PRO A 38 0.52 2.10 -14.88
CA PRO A 38 1.37 1.87 -13.71
C PRO A 38 0.52 1.51 -12.50
N GLU A 39 0.99 0.55 -11.70
CA GLU A 39 0.18 0.03 -10.60
C GLU A 39 0.87 0.13 -9.24
N SER A 40 2.17 -0.22 -9.15
CA SER A 40 2.93 -0.14 -7.91
C SER A 40 4.29 0.51 -8.11
N VAL A 41 4.84 1.01 -7.02
CA VAL A 41 6.21 1.53 -6.92
C VAL A 41 6.88 0.91 -5.70
N GLU A 42 8.15 0.54 -5.82
CA GLU A 42 8.95 -0.05 -4.74
C GLU A 42 10.30 0.64 -4.66
N TRP A 43 10.68 1.17 -3.48
CA TRP A 43 11.91 1.91 -3.26
C TRP A 43 13.12 1.01 -2.99
N ASP A 44 14.11 1.03 -3.87
CA ASP A 44 15.42 0.43 -3.61
C ASP A 44 16.36 1.47 -2.97
N ALA A 45 16.44 1.47 -1.66
CA ALA A 45 17.32 2.39 -0.92
C ALA A 45 18.81 2.18 -1.25
N ALA A 46 19.22 0.98 -1.65
CA ALA A 46 20.60 0.68 -1.99
C ALA A 46 20.99 1.24 -3.37
N ALA A 47 20.05 1.18 -4.32
CA ALA A 47 20.24 1.72 -5.67
C ALA A 47 19.83 3.19 -5.78
N GLY A 48 19.03 3.72 -4.84
CA GLY A 48 18.50 5.08 -4.86
C GLY A 48 17.51 5.31 -6.00
N LEU A 49 16.67 4.33 -6.30
CA LEU A 49 15.68 4.38 -7.36
C LEU A 49 14.40 3.63 -6.97
N PHE A 50 13.31 3.92 -7.69
CA PHE A 50 12.07 3.15 -7.67
C PHE A 50 12.04 2.15 -8.81
N TYR A 51 11.50 0.97 -8.54
CA TYR A 51 10.89 0.11 -9.53
C TYR A 51 9.43 0.53 -9.70
N VAL A 52 8.93 0.51 -10.95
CA VAL A 52 7.54 0.88 -11.27
C VAL A 52 6.95 -0.25 -12.11
N SER A 53 5.96 -0.95 -11.59
CA SER A 53 5.23 -1.95 -12.34
C SER A 53 4.28 -1.31 -13.35
N ASN A 54 4.17 -1.91 -14.52
CA ASN A 54 3.33 -1.44 -15.61
C ASN A 54 2.55 -2.63 -16.16
N MET A 55 1.22 -2.60 -16.00
CA MET A 55 0.33 -3.70 -16.37
C MET A 55 0.11 -3.88 -17.87
N GLY A 56 0.55 -2.90 -18.68
CA GLY A 56 0.28 -2.95 -20.12
C GLY A 56 -1.12 -2.47 -20.49
N ALA A 57 -1.66 -3.02 -21.57
CA ALA A 57 -2.94 -2.57 -22.12
C ALA A 57 -4.16 -3.13 -21.38
N ASP A 58 -4.08 -4.37 -20.90
CA ASP A 58 -5.17 -5.05 -20.19
C ASP A 58 -4.65 -5.64 -18.86
N PRO A 59 -5.10 -5.12 -17.69
CA PRO A 59 -4.60 -5.54 -16.38
C PRO A 59 -4.93 -6.99 -16.00
N MET A 60 -5.67 -7.71 -16.85
CA MET A 60 -6.07 -9.11 -16.65
C MET A 60 -5.57 -10.05 -17.77
N ALA A 61 -4.95 -9.51 -18.83
CA ALA A 61 -4.49 -10.32 -19.95
C ALA A 61 -3.13 -10.97 -19.65
N LYS A 62 -2.99 -12.22 -20.12
CA LYS A 62 -1.71 -12.92 -20.15
C LYS A 62 -1.12 -12.82 -21.55
N ASP A 63 -0.64 -11.63 -21.91
CA ASP A 63 -0.20 -11.30 -23.26
C ASP A 63 1.28 -10.88 -23.35
N GLY A 64 1.96 -10.81 -22.20
CA GLY A 64 3.38 -10.53 -22.12
C GLY A 64 3.76 -9.08 -22.41
N ASP A 65 2.81 -8.13 -22.38
CA ASP A 65 3.10 -6.71 -22.65
C ASP A 65 3.46 -5.90 -21.39
N GLY A 66 3.28 -6.52 -20.20
CA GLY A 66 3.67 -5.96 -18.90
C GLY A 66 5.18 -5.84 -18.72
N TYR A 67 5.60 -4.86 -17.92
CA TYR A 67 7.01 -4.60 -17.68
C TYR A 67 7.27 -3.87 -16.35
N ILE A 68 8.51 -3.87 -15.90
CA ILE A 68 8.99 -3.02 -14.81
C ILE A 68 9.86 -1.92 -15.41
N ALA A 69 9.59 -0.66 -15.04
CA ALA A 69 10.44 0.49 -15.30
C ALA A 69 11.30 0.84 -14.08
N THR A 70 12.33 1.67 -14.26
CA THR A 70 13.05 2.26 -13.12
C THR A 70 12.98 3.79 -13.18
N MET A 71 12.85 4.42 -12.01
CA MET A 71 12.66 5.86 -11.86
C MET A 71 13.48 6.38 -10.68
N GLY A 72 14.04 7.58 -10.78
CA GLY A 72 14.73 8.22 -9.66
C GLY A 72 13.76 8.91 -8.70
N ALA A 73 14.24 9.27 -7.49
CA ALA A 73 13.45 10.03 -6.51
C ALA A 73 13.03 11.43 -7.01
N ASP A 74 13.67 11.93 -8.06
CA ASP A 74 13.30 13.16 -8.76
C ASP A 74 12.13 12.99 -9.76
N GLY A 75 11.57 11.78 -9.85
CA GLY A 75 10.52 11.40 -10.79
C GLY A 75 11.01 11.08 -12.20
N ALA A 76 12.29 11.25 -12.51
CA ALA A 76 12.78 10.99 -13.88
C ALA A 76 12.92 9.50 -14.16
N ILE A 77 12.32 9.00 -15.25
CA ILE A 77 12.49 7.63 -15.73
C ILE A 77 13.98 7.40 -16.04
N ARG A 78 14.57 6.33 -15.50
CA ARG A 78 15.96 5.93 -15.74
C ARG A 78 16.03 4.86 -16.83
N THR A 79 15.16 3.86 -16.74
CA THR A 79 15.03 2.81 -17.76
C THR A 79 13.54 2.52 -17.95
N ASP A 80 13.04 2.75 -19.14
CA ASP A 80 11.61 2.59 -19.45
C ASP A 80 11.14 1.12 -19.27
N LYS A 81 11.85 0.17 -19.85
CA LYS A 81 11.54 -1.26 -19.75
C LYS A 81 12.76 -2.02 -19.24
N TRP A 82 12.97 -1.98 -17.93
CA TRP A 82 14.09 -2.65 -17.28
C TRP A 82 13.91 -4.18 -17.28
N VAL A 83 12.70 -4.67 -16.99
CA VAL A 83 12.32 -6.08 -17.14
C VAL A 83 11.07 -6.15 -17.98
N THR A 84 11.02 -7.09 -18.93
CA THR A 84 9.90 -7.32 -19.84
C THR A 84 9.49 -8.79 -19.84
N GLY A 85 8.35 -9.11 -20.50
CA GLY A 85 7.83 -10.48 -20.57
C GLY A 85 7.05 -10.89 -19.34
N LEU A 86 6.52 -9.93 -18.60
CA LEU A 86 5.51 -10.07 -17.58
C LEU A 86 4.13 -9.89 -18.24
N ASP A 87 3.10 -10.45 -17.65
CA ASP A 87 1.74 -10.30 -18.15
C ASP A 87 1.14 -8.96 -17.70
N ALA A 88 0.79 -8.83 -16.42
CA ALA A 88 0.30 -7.60 -15.84
C ALA A 88 0.83 -7.44 -14.40
N PRO A 89 2.13 -7.10 -14.25
CA PRO A 89 2.77 -6.98 -12.94
C PRO A 89 2.13 -5.89 -12.09
N LYS A 90 1.93 -6.19 -10.81
CA LYS A 90 1.30 -5.31 -9.84
C LYS A 90 2.24 -5.01 -8.68
N GLY A 91 1.80 -5.25 -7.44
CA GLY A 91 2.59 -5.01 -6.26
C GLY A 91 3.96 -5.65 -6.27
N MET A 92 4.91 -5.04 -5.58
CA MET A 92 6.32 -5.46 -5.56
C MET A 92 6.89 -5.42 -4.16
N ALA A 93 7.92 -6.26 -3.92
CA ALA A 93 8.72 -6.20 -2.70
C ALA A 93 10.17 -6.60 -2.96
N ILE A 94 11.12 -5.97 -2.26
CA ILE A 94 12.55 -6.31 -2.35
C ILE A 94 12.95 -7.18 -1.17
N GLN A 95 13.61 -8.31 -1.45
CA GLN A 95 14.25 -9.12 -0.43
C GLN A 95 15.50 -9.84 -0.96
N GLY A 96 16.60 -9.74 -0.22
CA GLY A 96 17.82 -10.51 -0.51
C GLY A 96 18.43 -10.28 -1.90
N GLY A 97 18.31 -9.07 -2.45
CA GLY A 97 18.76 -8.72 -3.80
C GLY A 97 17.84 -9.21 -4.91
N LYS A 98 16.62 -9.58 -4.56
CA LYS A 98 15.55 -9.97 -5.47
C LYS A 98 14.39 -8.97 -5.38
N LEU A 99 13.77 -8.71 -6.51
CA LEU A 99 12.48 -8.04 -6.62
C LEU A 99 11.42 -9.12 -6.89
N PHE A 100 10.41 -9.16 -6.05
CA PHE A 100 9.24 -10.00 -6.25
C PHE A 100 8.10 -9.13 -6.79
N THR A 101 7.32 -9.65 -7.74
CA THR A 101 6.10 -8.96 -8.23
C THR A 101 4.97 -9.96 -8.46
N ALA A 102 3.76 -9.58 -8.08
CA ALA A 102 2.56 -10.33 -8.43
C ALA A 102 2.25 -10.14 -9.91
N ASP A 103 2.00 -11.25 -10.61
CA ASP A 103 1.72 -11.24 -12.04
C ASP A 103 0.54 -12.17 -12.34
N ILE A 104 -0.65 -11.65 -12.16
CA ILE A 104 -1.99 -12.28 -12.31
C ILE A 104 -2.20 -13.48 -11.37
N ASP A 105 -1.62 -14.65 -11.66
CA ASP A 105 -1.81 -15.90 -10.91
C ASP A 105 -0.48 -16.55 -10.50
N GLN A 106 0.61 -15.79 -10.58
CA GLN A 106 1.94 -16.21 -10.16
C GLN A 106 2.69 -15.08 -9.46
N LEU A 107 3.62 -15.43 -8.58
CA LEU A 107 4.62 -14.52 -8.06
C LEU A 107 5.90 -14.69 -8.89
N VAL A 108 6.43 -13.61 -9.42
CA VAL A 108 7.66 -13.60 -10.23
C VAL A 108 8.81 -13.05 -9.41
N GLU A 109 9.95 -13.77 -9.42
CA GLU A 109 11.20 -13.36 -8.78
C GLU A 109 12.18 -12.87 -9.85
N ILE A 110 12.71 -11.67 -9.66
CA ILE A 110 13.65 -11.01 -10.56
C ILE A 110 14.96 -10.78 -9.81
N ASP A 111 16.08 -11.16 -10.38
CA ASP A 111 17.41 -10.85 -9.86
C ASP A 111 17.74 -9.38 -10.16
N ILE A 112 17.87 -8.56 -9.12
CA ILE A 112 18.06 -7.11 -9.25
C ILE A 112 19.37 -6.79 -9.98
N ALA A 113 20.44 -7.54 -9.72
CA ALA A 113 21.74 -7.25 -10.30
C ALA A 113 21.80 -7.47 -11.82
N SER A 114 21.03 -8.43 -12.33
CA SER A 114 21.00 -8.78 -13.76
C SER A 114 19.76 -8.27 -14.50
N GLY A 115 18.69 -7.92 -13.80
CA GLY A 115 17.38 -7.61 -14.40
C GLY A 115 16.71 -8.82 -15.06
N GLN A 116 17.06 -10.04 -14.65
CA GLN A 116 16.51 -11.26 -15.25
C GLN A 116 15.50 -11.92 -14.31
N ILE A 117 14.41 -12.43 -14.87
CA ILE A 117 13.48 -13.30 -14.17
C ILE A 117 14.24 -14.55 -13.75
N SER A 118 14.33 -14.79 -12.45
CA SER A 118 15.07 -15.93 -11.87
C SER A 118 14.15 -17.09 -11.51
N ASN A 119 12.94 -16.83 -11.07
CA ASN A 119 11.92 -17.85 -10.76
C ASN A 119 10.51 -17.34 -11.03
N GLN A 120 9.60 -18.27 -11.18
CA GLN A 120 8.15 -18.03 -11.23
C GLN A 120 7.47 -19.05 -10.33
N TYR A 121 6.58 -18.58 -9.45
CA TYR A 121 5.88 -19.39 -8.46
C TYR A 121 4.38 -19.34 -8.69
N PRO A 122 3.79 -20.32 -9.40
CA PRO A 122 2.36 -20.36 -9.65
C PRO A 122 1.56 -20.48 -8.35
N ALA A 123 0.52 -19.66 -8.18
CA ALA A 123 -0.44 -19.72 -7.09
C ALA A 123 -1.71 -20.42 -7.56
N ALA A 124 -1.66 -21.74 -7.67
CA ALA A 124 -2.75 -22.53 -8.27
C ALA A 124 -4.06 -22.36 -7.49
N GLY A 125 -5.06 -21.75 -8.13
CA GLY A 125 -6.37 -21.46 -7.54
C GLY A 125 -6.52 -20.02 -7.05
N SER A 126 -5.50 -19.17 -7.16
CA SER A 126 -5.67 -17.73 -7.01
C SER A 126 -6.56 -17.16 -8.13
N VAL A 127 -7.15 -16.01 -7.86
CA VAL A 127 -8.02 -15.34 -8.84
C VAL A 127 -7.33 -14.11 -9.43
N LEU A 128 -6.75 -13.25 -8.58
CA LEU A 128 -5.94 -12.11 -8.99
C LEU A 128 -4.97 -11.76 -7.87
N LEU A 129 -3.74 -12.21 -8.01
CA LEU A 129 -2.66 -11.75 -7.15
C LEU A 129 -2.43 -10.26 -7.40
N ASN A 130 -2.26 -9.51 -6.31
CA ASN A 130 -2.18 -8.06 -6.39
C ASN A 130 -0.94 -7.53 -5.68
N ASP A 131 -0.98 -7.27 -4.39
CA ASP A 131 0.14 -6.66 -3.70
C ASP A 131 1.07 -7.69 -3.04
N VAL A 132 2.34 -7.29 -2.83
CA VAL A 132 3.42 -8.16 -2.34
C VAL A 132 4.15 -7.47 -1.20
N ILE A 133 4.39 -8.19 -0.11
CA ILE A 133 5.26 -7.71 0.97
C ILE A 133 6.23 -8.80 1.43
N ALA A 134 7.49 -8.45 1.60
CA ALA A 134 8.52 -9.35 2.09
C ALA A 134 8.72 -9.21 3.61
N ALA A 135 8.58 -10.31 4.35
CA ALA A 135 8.78 -10.31 5.78
C ALA A 135 10.25 -10.56 6.17
N PRO A 136 10.72 -10.03 7.32
CA PRO A 136 12.12 -10.20 7.75
C PRO A 136 12.55 -11.65 7.97
N ASP A 137 11.61 -12.59 8.13
CA ASP A 137 11.88 -14.02 8.32
C ASP A 137 12.08 -14.79 6.99
N GLY A 138 11.97 -14.12 5.87
CA GLY A 138 12.20 -14.67 4.54
C GLY A 138 10.94 -15.09 3.80
N ARG A 139 9.77 -14.99 4.43
CA ARG A 139 8.48 -15.21 3.75
C ARG A 139 8.10 -14.02 2.89
N VAL A 140 7.45 -14.28 1.76
CA VAL A 140 6.84 -13.25 0.92
C VAL A 140 5.34 -13.47 0.89
N PHE A 141 4.58 -12.47 1.31
CA PHE A 141 3.12 -12.52 1.31
C PHE A 141 2.56 -11.81 0.08
N VAL A 142 1.45 -12.33 -0.42
CA VAL A 142 0.80 -11.81 -1.63
C VAL A 142 -0.70 -11.76 -1.39
N SER A 143 -1.34 -10.64 -1.65
CA SER A 143 -2.81 -10.54 -1.63
C SER A 143 -3.42 -11.15 -2.89
N ASP A 144 -4.61 -11.72 -2.76
CA ASP A 144 -5.45 -12.21 -3.86
C ASP A 144 -6.80 -11.52 -3.77
N THR A 145 -6.94 -10.44 -4.54
CA THR A 145 -8.03 -9.49 -4.42
C THR A 145 -9.40 -10.15 -4.59
N PHE A 146 -9.59 -10.96 -5.62
CA PHE A 146 -10.88 -11.61 -5.86
C PHE A 146 -10.98 -13.01 -5.25
N GLY A 147 -9.86 -13.57 -4.76
CA GLY A 147 -9.83 -14.77 -3.94
C GLY A 147 -10.15 -14.52 -2.47
N ASN A 148 -10.21 -13.24 -2.03
CA ASN A 148 -10.39 -12.83 -0.63
C ASN A 148 -9.41 -13.55 0.30
N SER A 149 -8.15 -13.58 -0.10
CA SER A 149 -7.12 -14.36 0.58
C SER A 149 -5.76 -13.66 0.55
N VAL A 150 -4.90 -14.08 1.45
CA VAL A 150 -3.47 -13.77 1.45
C VAL A 150 -2.72 -15.08 1.22
N TRP A 151 -1.82 -15.08 0.28
CA TRP A 151 -0.91 -16.17 -0.03
C TRP A 151 0.46 -15.95 0.61
N VAL A 152 1.26 -16.99 0.72
CA VAL A 152 2.63 -16.93 1.20
C VAL A 152 3.53 -17.79 0.32
N LEU A 153 4.67 -17.24 -0.07
CA LEU A 153 5.81 -17.99 -0.57
C LEU A 153 6.68 -18.36 0.63
N GLU A 154 6.80 -19.64 0.91
CA GLU A 154 7.67 -20.19 1.95
C GLU A 154 8.38 -21.43 1.41
N ALA A 155 9.70 -21.48 1.59
CA ALA A 155 10.56 -22.58 1.09
C ALA A 155 10.33 -22.89 -0.41
N GLY A 156 10.07 -21.88 -1.24
CA GLY A 156 9.87 -22.02 -2.69
C GLY A 156 8.48 -22.53 -3.10
N VAL A 157 7.51 -22.56 -2.20
CA VAL A 157 6.15 -23.03 -2.47
C VAL A 157 5.13 -21.95 -2.13
N MET A 158 4.22 -21.65 -3.07
CA MET A 158 3.06 -20.79 -2.84
C MET A 158 1.93 -21.58 -2.17
N ALA A 159 1.35 -21.03 -1.10
CA ALA A 159 0.20 -21.58 -0.41
C ALA A 159 -0.71 -20.47 0.15
N ILE A 160 -2.00 -20.78 0.36
CA ILE A 160 -2.90 -19.86 1.05
C ILE A 160 -2.45 -19.73 2.51
N PHE A 161 -2.11 -18.52 2.94
CA PHE A 161 -1.80 -18.20 4.33
C PHE A 161 -3.05 -17.95 5.14
N ALA A 162 -3.97 -17.14 4.62
CA ALA A 162 -5.28 -16.87 5.23
C ALA A 162 -6.34 -16.65 4.16
N GLN A 163 -7.57 -17.09 4.43
CA GLN A 163 -8.74 -16.82 3.60
C GLN A 163 -9.93 -16.59 4.52
N ASP A 164 -10.55 -15.42 4.45
CA ASP A 164 -11.61 -15.02 5.37
C ASP A 164 -12.49 -13.93 4.73
N PRO A 165 -13.80 -13.85 5.02
CA PRO A 165 -14.67 -12.76 4.56
C PRO A 165 -14.17 -11.36 4.96
N MET A 166 -13.39 -11.21 6.03
CA MET A 166 -12.77 -9.93 6.40
C MET A 166 -11.64 -9.50 5.46
N LEU A 167 -11.14 -10.39 4.58
CA LEU A 167 -10.18 -10.10 3.51
C LEU A 167 -10.87 -9.79 2.17
N MET A 168 -12.10 -9.32 2.21
CA MET A 168 -12.89 -9.08 1.01
C MET A 168 -12.27 -7.98 0.14
N GLY A 169 -11.74 -8.40 -1.02
CA GLY A 169 -10.99 -7.52 -1.90
C GLY A 169 -9.61 -7.19 -1.31
N ALA A 170 -8.92 -8.15 -0.67
CA ALA A 170 -7.56 -7.95 -0.14
C ALA A 170 -6.66 -7.36 -1.23
N ASN A 171 -6.11 -6.16 -0.98
CA ASN A 171 -5.28 -5.41 -1.92
C ASN A 171 -3.96 -5.03 -1.24
N GLY A 172 -3.72 -3.79 -0.91
CA GLY A 172 -2.46 -3.33 -0.32
C GLY A 172 -2.04 -4.09 0.94
N LEU A 173 -0.75 -4.38 1.08
CA LEU A 173 -0.14 -5.11 2.17
C LEU A 173 0.98 -4.31 2.82
N SER A 174 1.01 -4.24 4.14
CA SER A 174 2.09 -3.64 4.89
C SER A 174 2.40 -4.44 6.16
N LEU A 175 3.57 -4.24 6.77
CA LEU A 175 3.96 -4.91 7.99
C LEU A 175 3.96 -3.96 9.20
N ALA A 176 3.30 -4.35 10.28
CA ALA A 176 3.34 -3.67 11.56
C ALA A 176 3.64 -4.67 12.69
N GLY A 177 4.90 -4.78 13.07
CA GLY A 177 5.36 -5.77 14.05
C GLY A 177 5.10 -7.20 13.57
N ASN A 178 4.26 -7.95 14.29
CA ASN A 178 3.87 -9.31 13.94
C ASN A 178 2.53 -9.38 13.17
N SER A 179 2.08 -8.28 12.63
CA SER A 179 0.82 -8.22 11.89
C SER A 179 1.05 -7.77 10.45
N LEU A 180 0.34 -8.39 9.54
CA LEU A 180 0.14 -7.91 8.18
C LEU A 180 -1.06 -6.97 8.19
N ILE A 181 -0.87 -5.74 7.77
CA ILE A 181 -1.95 -4.77 7.58
C ILE A 181 -2.43 -4.92 6.14
N VAL A 182 -3.73 -5.09 5.98
CA VAL A 182 -4.34 -5.32 4.67
C VAL A 182 -5.36 -4.23 4.39
N ALA A 183 -5.14 -3.47 3.33
CA ALA A 183 -6.13 -2.57 2.78
C ALA A 183 -7.08 -3.36 1.88
N ASN A 184 -8.37 -3.34 2.18
CA ASN A 184 -9.36 -4.04 1.38
C ASN A 184 -10.02 -3.10 0.36
N LEU A 185 -9.98 -3.49 -0.90
CA LEU A 185 -10.74 -2.84 -1.98
C LEU A 185 -12.25 -2.80 -1.65
N GLY A 186 -12.75 -3.90 -1.07
CA GLY A 186 -14.15 -4.08 -0.72
C GLY A 186 -14.88 -5.09 -1.62
N ASP A 187 -16.22 -5.09 -1.56
CA ASP A 187 -17.06 -6.08 -2.25
C ASP A 187 -17.35 -5.67 -3.70
N ALA A 188 -16.60 -6.22 -4.64
CA ALA A 188 -16.78 -6.06 -6.08
C ALA A 188 -17.67 -7.15 -6.73
N SER A 189 -18.34 -8.01 -5.96
CA SER A 189 -19.11 -9.16 -6.47
C SER A 189 -20.27 -8.77 -7.43
N GLN A 190 -20.71 -7.51 -7.37
CA GLN A 190 -21.75 -6.96 -8.23
C GLN A 190 -21.20 -6.11 -9.39
N GLY A 191 -19.88 -6.14 -9.61
CA GLY A 191 -19.16 -5.32 -10.58
C GLY A 191 -18.56 -4.06 -9.96
N PHE A 192 -17.54 -3.51 -10.63
CA PHE A 192 -16.80 -2.34 -10.15
C PHE A 192 -17.66 -1.07 -10.04
N ASP A 193 -18.68 -0.94 -10.87
CA ASP A 193 -19.64 0.17 -10.83
C ASP A 193 -20.55 0.15 -9.59
N LYS A 194 -20.55 -0.95 -8.84
CA LYS A 194 -21.36 -1.17 -7.62
C LYS A 194 -20.53 -1.64 -6.44
N ILE A 195 -19.23 -1.43 -6.50
CA ILE A 195 -18.34 -1.85 -5.42
C ILE A 195 -18.76 -1.23 -4.08
N LYS A 196 -18.83 -2.05 -3.05
CA LYS A 196 -19.03 -1.56 -1.70
C LYS A 196 -17.66 -1.32 -1.07
N PRO A 197 -17.41 -0.10 -0.56
CA PRO A 197 -16.12 0.24 0.01
C PRO A 197 -15.64 -0.73 1.09
N GLY A 198 -14.32 -0.90 1.17
CA GLY A 198 -13.64 -1.71 2.16
C GLY A 198 -13.14 -0.92 3.36
N TYR A 199 -12.36 -1.58 4.20
CA TYR A 199 -11.69 -1.04 5.37
C TYR A 199 -10.37 -1.80 5.62
N VAL A 200 -9.52 -1.27 6.50
CA VAL A 200 -8.21 -1.88 6.81
C VAL A 200 -8.37 -2.92 7.92
N VAL A 201 -7.71 -4.07 7.74
CA VAL A 201 -7.64 -5.13 8.75
C VAL A 201 -6.19 -5.42 9.14
N ALA A 202 -6.01 -6.04 10.31
CA ALA A 202 -4.74 -6.59 10.78
C ALA A 202 -4.86 -8.11 10.87
N LEU A 203 -3.97 -8.82 10.19
CA LEU A 203 -3.83 -10.27 10.19
C LEU A 203 -2.57 -10.65 10.99
N ASP A 204 -2.73 -11.27 12.16
CA ASP A 204 -1.62 -11.72 12.98
C ASP A 204 -0.88 -12.89 12.32
N LEU A 205 0.44 -12.74 12.13
CA LEU A 205 1.26 -13.71 11.39
C LEU A 205 1.51 -15.02 12.13
N THR A 206 1.22 -15.09 13.43
CA THR A 206 1.38 -16.30 14.25
C THR A 206 0.05 -17.04 14.40
N SER A 207 -0.98 -16.35 14.87
CA SER A 207 -2.30 -16.96 15.16
C SER A 207 -3.22 -17.01 13.95
N ARG A 208 -2.93 -16.20 12.92
CA ARG A 208 -3.78 -15.96 11.73
C ARG A 208 -5.12 -15.32 12.09
N ALA A 209 -5.24 -14.73 13.27
CA ALA A 209 -6.44 -13.99 13.66
C ALA A 209 -6.52 -12.68 12.86
N ILE A 210 -7.72 -12.36 12.38
CA ILE A 210 -7.99 -11.14 11.63
C ILE A 210 -8.89 -10.23 12.49
N THR A 211 -8.52 -8.97 12.59
CA THR A 211 -9.27 -7.95 13.30
C THR A 211 -9.30 -6.66 12.50
N ALA A 212 -10.26 -5.77 12.75
CA ALA A 212 -10.20 -4.43 12.18
C ALA A 212 -8.94 -3.70 12.71
N TYR A 213 -8.18 -3.05 11.82
CA TYR A 213 -7.01 -2.25 12.21
C TYR A 213 -7.42 -0.96 12.92
N GLY A 214 -8.46 -0.30 12.43
CA GLY A 214 -9.05 0.90 12.99
C GLY A 214 -10.56 0.78 13.12
N SER A 215 -11.31 1.80 12.68
CA SER A 215 -12.76 1.67 12.52
C SER A 215 -13.09 0.59 11.48
N ALA A 216 -14.09 -0.24 11.79
CA ALA A 216 -14.63 -1.20 10.83
C ALA A 216 -15.63 -0.54 9.84
N ASP A 217 -15.84 0.78 9.94
CA ASP A 217 -16.66 1.51 8.97
C ASP A 217 -15.89 1.58 7.63
N PRO A 218 -16.58 1.34 6.52
CA PRO A 218 -15.96 1.43 5.20
C PRO A 218 -15.37 2.83 4.96
N SER A 219 -14.11 2.90 4.53
CA SER A 219 -13.38 4.15 4.35
C SER A 219 -13.14 4.53 2.89
N GLY A 220 -13.15 3.56 1.98
CA GLY A 220 -12.91 3.77 0.55
C GLY A 220 -12.81 2.47 -0.23
N VAL A 221 -12.54 2.59 -1.51
CA VAL A 221 -12.10 1.48 -2.37
C VAL A 221 -10.57 1.46 -2.26
N LEU A 222 -10.09 0.78 -1.19
CA LEU A 222 -8.70 0.91 -0.79
C LEU A 222 -7.76 0.11 -1.69
N ASP A 223 -6.59 0.68 -1.96
CA ASP A 223 -5.57 0.08 -2.81
C ASP A 223 -4.28 -0.14 -2.02
N GLY A 224 -3.31 0.74 -2.09
CA GLY A 224 -2.06 0.64 -1.35
C GLY A 224 -2.19 0.98 0.13
N VAL A 225 -1.26 0.46 0.95
CA VAL A 225 -1.12 0.76 2.38
C VAL A 225 0.32 0.73 2.81
N GLU A 226 0.82 1.83 3.40
CA GLU A 226 2.19 1.97 3.89
C GLU A 226 2.27 2.55 5.30
N PRO A 227 3.29 2.20 6.13
CA PRO A 227 3.48 2.84 7.42
C PRO A 227 3.67 4.36 7.26
N ASP A 228 2.98 5.16 8.09
CA ASP A 228 3.06 6.63 8.05
C ASP A 228 4.29 7.22 8.76
N GLY A 229 5.14 6.37 9.34
CA GLY A 229 6.33 6.77 10.12
C GLY A 229 6.05 7.24 11.54
N VAL A 230 4.79 7.35 11.97
CA VAL A 230 4.40 7.81 13.31
C VAL A 230 3.47 6.83 14.04
N GLY A 231 3.31 5.63 13.51
CA GLY A 231 2.61 4.51 14.14
C GLY A 231 1.22 4.22 13.58
N GLY A 232 0.82 4.90 12.53
CA GLY A 232 -0.34 4.63 11.69
C GLY A 232 0.05 4.17 10.30
N VAL A 233 -0.90 4.27 9.37
CA VAL A 233 -0.71 3.94 7.95
C VAL A 233 -1.24 5.04 7.03
N LEU A 234 -0.59 5.19 5.88
CA LEU A 234 -1.07 5.90 4.71
C LEU A 234 -1.78 4.92 3.79
N ILE A 235 -2.85 5.35 3.14
CA ILE A 235 -3.70 4.47 2.33
C ILE A 235 -4.16 5.24 1.10
N THR A 236 -4.11 4.65 -0.06
CA THR A 236 -4.77 5.19 -1.25
C THR A 236 -6.22 4.70 -1.32
N ASP A 237 -7.14 5.61 -1.64
CA ASP A 237 -8.52 5.31 -2.03
C ASP A 237 -8.62 5.47 -3.54
N ASN A 238 -8.56 4.34 -4.23
CA ASN A 238 -8.46 4.27 -5.69
C ASN A 238 -9.60 5.03 -6.40
N MET A 239 -10.84 4.69 -6.11
CA MET A 239 -11.99 5.33 -6.77
C MET A 239 -12.31 6.71 -6.23
N GLY A 240 -12.03 6.96 -4.96
CA GLY A 240 -12.24 8.26 -4.32
C GLY A 240 -11.19 9.30 -4.70
N GLY A 241 -10.05 8.89 -5.22
CA GLY A 241 -8.93 9.78 -5.53
C GLY A 241 -8.42 10.51 -4.28
N ARG A 242 -8.21 9.76 -3.18
CA ARG A 242 -7.79 10.33 -1.90
C ARG A 242 -6.56 9.61 -1.35
N LEU A 243 -5.72 10.37 -0.68
CA LEU A 243 -4.75 9.83 0.26
C LEU A 243 -5.33 9.93 1.66
N LEU A 244 -5.40 8.81 2.36
CA LEU A 244 -5.93 8.71 3.71
C LEU A 244 -4.80 8.38 4.69
N GLN A 245 -4.96 8.79 5.95
CA GLN A 245 -4.15 8.35 7.09
C GLN A 245 -5.05 7.69 8.12
N GLN A 246 -4.59 6.59 8.71
CA GLN A 246 -5.34 5.89 9.74
C GLN A 246 -4.42 5.43 10.87
N ALA A 247 -4.74 5.84 12.10
CA ALA A 247 -4.11 5.31 13.30
C ALA A 247 -4.79 4.00 13.76
N PRO A 248 -4.08 3.11 14.49
CA PRO A 248 -4.70 1.94 15.11
C PRO A 248 -5.90 2.33 15.98
N GLY A 249 -7.04 1.66 15.79
CA GLY A 249 -8.28 1.96 16.51
C GLY A 249 -9.00 3.24 16.07
N GLY A 250 -8.41 4.04 15.17
CA GLY A 250 -8.97 5.30 14.67
C GLY A 250 -9.76 5.15 13.37
N ALA A 251 -10.48 6.21 12.99
CA ALA A 251 -11.06 6.35 11.66
C ALA A 251 -10.01 6.82 10.65
N ALA A 252 -10.19 6.47 9.38
CA ALA A 252 -9.38 7.02 8.30
C ALA A 252 -9.72 8.50 8.06
N VAL A 253 -8.70 9.33 7.86
CA VAL A 253 -8.81 10.77 7.65
C VAL A 253 -8.13 11.14 6.34
N GLU A 254 -8.79 11.95 5.50
CA GLU A 254 -8.20 12.46 4.27
C GLU A 254 -7.05 13.43 4.59
N VAL A 255 -5.88 13.15 4.02
CA VAL A 255 -4.65 13.93 4.17
C VAL A 255 -4.08 14.42 2.83
N GLY A 256 -4.71 14.05 1.73
CA GLY A 256 -4.34 14.52 0.39
C GLY A 256 -5.38 14.16 -0.64
N LYS A 257 -5.38 14.93 -1.74
CA LYS A 257 -6.19 14.64 -2.92
C LYS A 257 -5.31 14.08 -4.02
N LEU A 258 -5.80 13.02 -4.63
CA LEU A 258 -5.24 12.37 -5.80
C LEU A 258 -6.27 12.39 -6.93
N GLU A 259 -5.94 11.78 -8.05
CA GLU A 259 -6.92 11.47 -9.10
C GLU A 259 -7.54 10.09 -8.82
N PRO A 260 -8.80 9.84 -9.24
CA PRO A 260 -9.35 8.49 -9.27
C PRO A 260 -8.45 7.55 -10.07
N GLY A 261 -8.25 6.34 -9.54
CA GLY A 261 -7.28 5.37 -10.07
C GLY A 261 -5.90 5.50 -9.42
N ALA A 262 -5.81 6.18 -8.27
CA ALA A 262 -4.64 6.09 -7.40
C ALA A 262 -4.49 4.64 -6.94
N ALA A 263 -3.40 3.99 -7.38
CA ALA A 263 -3.12 2.60 -7.10
C ALA A 263 -2.25 2.46 -5.84
N ASP A 264 -1.33 1.53 -5.81
CA ASP A 264 -0.45 1.35 -4.67
C ASP A 264 0.38 2.60 -4.35
N LEU A 265 1.07 2.63 -3.21
CA LEU A 265 1.93 3.74 -2.81
C LEU A 265 3.20 3.24 -2.13
N GLU A 266 4.26 4.05 -2.23
CA GLU A 266 5.50 3.88 -1.46
C GLU A 266 5.77 5.14 -0.64
N PHE A 267 6.15 5.00 0.62
CA PHE A 267 6.54 6.11 1.50
C PHE A 267 8.02 6.04 1.87
N VAL A 268 8.83 6.88 1.25
CA VAL A 268 10.25 7.03 1.56
C VAL A 268 10.42 8.01 2.74
N ALA A 269 10.36 7.49 3.95
CA ALA A 269 10.23 8.27 5.19
C ALA A 269 11.38 9.25 5.43
N ASP A 270 12.63 8.88 5.11
CA ASP A 270 13.83 9.73 5.27
C ASP A 270 13.83 10.92 4.30
N GLN A 271 13.12 10.82 3.19
CA GLN A 271 12.93 11.89 2.21
C GLN A 271 11.62 12.67 2.42
N GLY A 272 10.69 12.14 3.22
CA GLY A 272 9.34 12.68 3.34
C GLY A 272 8.62 12.70 1.99
N LEU A 273 8.82 11.65 1.19
CA LEU A 273 8.29 11.52 -0.16
C LEU A 273 7.32 10.33 -0.23
N ILE A 274 6.09 10.59 -0.64
CA ILE A 274 5.12 9.56 -1.01
C ILE A 274 5.09 9.52 -2.54
N VAL A 275 5.14 8.32 -3.12
CA VAL A 275 5.05 8.11 -4.56
C VAL A 275 3.83 7.26 -4.86
N VAL A 276 3.00 7.71 -5.80
CA VAL A 276 1.72 7.06 -6.12
C VAL A 276 1.56 6.93 -7.64
N PRO A 277 1.36 5.73 -8.16
CA PRO A 277 0.89 5.52 -9.52
C PRO A 277 -0.58 5.94 -9.68
N LEU A 278 -0.87 6.57 -10.80
CA LEU A 278 -2.21 6.97 -11.24
C LEU A 278 -2.52 6.19 -12.52
N THR A 279 -3.05 4.99 -12.36
CA THR A 279 -3.17 3.99 -13.43
C THR A 279 -3.89 4.50 -14.68
N PRO A 280 -5.08 5.14 -14.60
CA PRO A 280 -5.80 5.55 -15.80
C PRO A 280 -5.14 6.68 -16.58
N SER A 281 -4.32 7.50 -15.91
CA SER A 281 -3.62 8.63 -16.54
C SER A 281 -2.21 8.27 -17.01
N ASN A 282 -1.77 7.00 -16.83
CA ASN A 282 -0.41 6.54 -17.18
C ASN A 282 0.69 7.41 -16.54
N THR A 283 0.49 7.77 -15.28
CA THR A 283 1.27 8.78 -14.55
C THR A 283 1.72 8.22 -13.20
N VAL A 284 2.88 8.68 -12.74
CA VAL A 284 3.33 8.52 -11.34
C VAL A 284 3.53 9.91 -10.75
N VAL A 285 3.06 10.14 -9.53
CA VAL A 285 3.20 11.41 -8.82
C VAL A 285 4.02 11.25 -7.56
N GLY A 286 4.84 12.25 -7.25
CA GLY A 286 5.51 12.39 -5.97
C GLY A 286 4.84 13.46 -5.13
N LEU A 287 4.59 13.17 -3.86
CA LEU A 287 3.98 14.07 -2.90
C LEU A 287 4.96 14.30 -1.74
N SER A 288 5.11 15.54 -1.30
CA SER A 288 5.82 15.83 -0.05
C SER A 288 4.92 15.49 1.14
N TRP A 289 5.52 14.87 2.19
CA TRP A 289 4.85 14.48 3.43
C TRP A 289 5.74 14.75 4.64
N GLY A 290 5.23 15.36 5.67
CA GLY A 290 5.88 15.36 6.99
C GLY A 290 7.00 16.37 7.23
N ARG A 291 7.13 17.44 6.47
CA ARG A 291 8.11 18.52 6.76
C ARG A 291 7.49 19.90 6.79
#